data_eab2e2ec4dbcae3de4ebc62a2b16e003
#
_entry.id   eab2e2ec4dbcae3de4ebc62a2b16e003
#
_cell.length_a   1.000
_cell.length_b   1.000
_cell.length_c   1.000
_cell.angle_alpha   90.00
_cell.angle_beta   90.00
_cell.angle_gamma   90.00
#
_symmetry.space_group_name_H-M   'P 1'
#
loop_
_entity.id
_entity.type
_entity.pdbx_description
1 polymer ?
#
loop_
_entity_poly.entity_id
_entity_poly.type
_entity_poly.pdbx_seq_one_letter_code
_entity_poly.pdbx_strand_id
1 'polypeptide(L)'
;QGRRSDGSPAMLSDHADVRQMLDEQRALAVGARAMCHLALVVLDDPDQLPLADFMTPICKIFATEAGIRAADLGIQVLGGYGYLEEYDIAQTWRDARITSIYEGANGIHALTAATRGLMAHGGAGADAFVSFIMTLGADAAPVNSCLADWQDMRAGILAHQGVPANARLFANLTADLFFRAAWVRIGSVAVGTEFEEEFQQL
;
A
#
# COMPACT_ATOMS: atom_id res chain seq x y z
N GLN A 1 -24.91 17.48 -9.09
CA GLN A 1 -26.09 18.01 -9.77
C GLN A 1 -25.97 17.68 -11.25
N GLY A 2 -26.84 16.87 -11.76
CA GLY A 2 -26.90 16.46 -13.17
C GLY A 2 -28.04 15.47 -13.39
N ARG A 3 -28.27 15.11 -14.65
CA ARG A 3 -29.20 14.07 -15.02
C ARG A 3 -28.48 13.01 -15.85
N ARG A 4 -28.88 11.76 -15.67
CA ARG A 4 -28.49 10.64 -16.53
C ARG A 4 -29.12 10.81 -17.93
N SER A 5 -28.64 10.02 -18.88
CA SER A 5 -29.20 10.02 -20.27
C SER A 5 -30.68 9.67 -20.34
N ASP A 6 -31.21 8.95 -19.35
CA ASP A 6 -32.63 8.62 -19.20
C ASP A 6 -33.47 9.72 -18.52
N GLY A 7 -32.85 10.85 -18.17
CA GLY A 7 -33.47 11.99 -17.50
C GLY A 7 -33.61 11.89 -15.99
N SER A 8 -33.22 10.76 -15.37
CA SER A 8 -33.20 10.60 -13.92
C SER A 8 -32.10 11.46 -13.25
N PRO A 9 -32.25 11.82 -11.97
CA PRO A 9 -31.19 12.50 -11.25
C PRO A 9 -29.89 11.67 -11.23
N ALA A 10 -28.75 12.32 -11.53
CA ALA A 10 -27.44 11.67 -11.39
C ALA A 10 -27.11 11.44 -9.93
N MET A 11 -26.56 10.27 -9.62
CA MET A 11 -25.96 9.95 -8.32
C MET A 11 -24.54 10.50 -8.25
N LEU A 12 -23.97 10.66 -7.06
CA LEU A 12 -22.55 11.06 -6.90
C LEU A 12 -21.61 10.13 -7.64
N SER A 13 -21.84 8.83 -7.57
CA SER A 13 -21.04 7.79 -8.24
C SER A 13 -21.14 7.81 -9.77
N ASP A 14 -22.06 8.55 -10.36
CA ASP A 14 -22.13 8.73 -11.82
C ASP A 14 -21.09 9.74 -12.35
N HIS A 15 -20.52 10.57 -11.47
CA HIS A 15 -19.48 11.52 -11.83
C HIS A 15 -18.13 10.82 -11.87
N ALA A 16 -17.38 10.99 -12.97
CA ALA A 16 -16.11 10.29 -13.20
C ALA A 16 -15.07 10.56 -12.10
N ASP A 17 -14.97 11.80 -11.65
CA ASP A 17 -14.06 12.20 -10.57
C ASP A 17 -14.40 11.51 -9.23
N VAL A 18 -15.70 11.46 -8.88
CA VAL A 18 -16.16 10.75 -7.68
C VAL A 18 -15.91 9.26 -7.78
N ARG A 19 -16.17 8.66 -8.94
CA ARG A 19 -15.91 7.24 -9.19
C ARG A 19 -14.42 6.92 -8.99
N GLN A 20 -13.53 7.73 -9.59
CA GLN A 20 -12.09 7.56 -9.43
C GLN A 20 -11.66 7.62 -7.95
N MET A 21 -12.22 8.55 -7.15
CA MET A 21 -11.96 8.63 -5.72
C MET A 21 -12.44 7.39 -4.97
N LEU A 22 -13.61 6.85 -5.30
CA LEU A 22 -14.14 5.63 -4.70
C LEU A 22 -13.31 4.39 -5.07
N ASP A 23 -12.88 4.30 -6.34
CA ASP A 23 -12.02 3.21 -6.81
C ASP A 23 -10.63 3.27 -6.15
N GLU A 24 -10.04 4.47 -5.98
CA GLU A 24 -8.80 4.65 -5.23
C GLU A 24 -8.96 4.21 -3.76
N GLN A 25 -10.05 4.57 -3.09
CA GLN A 25 -10.33 4.12 -1.72
C GLN A 25 -10.40 2.60 -1.62
N ARG A 26 -11.12 1.96 -2.56
CA ARG A 26 -11.25 0.51 -2.62
C ARG A 26 -9.90 -0.15 -2.86
N ALA A 27 -9.14 0.34 -3.84
CA ALA A 27 -7.81 -0.17 -4.15
C ALA A 27 -6.86 -0.09 -2.95
N LEU A 28 -6.84 1.04 -2.25
CA LEU A 28 -6.02 1.23 -1.04
C LEU A 28 -6.44 0.27 0.08
N ALA A 29 -7.74 0.13 0.35
CA ALA A 29 -8.25 -0.73 1.42
C ALA A 29 -7.97 -2.21 1.15
N VAL A 30 -8.26 -2.69 -0.05
CA VAL A 30 -8.05 -4.10 -0.44
C VAL A 30 -6.57 -4.42 -0.50
N GLY A 31 -5.77 -3.57 -1.16
CA GLY A 31 -4.33 -3.78 -1.29
C GLY A 31 -3.59 -3.73 0.05
N ALA A 32 -3.91 -2.78 0.93
CA ALA A 32 -3.32 -2.71 2.27
C ALA A 32 -3.64 -3.97 3.10
N ARG A 33 -4.89 -4.46 3.03
CA ARG A 33 -5.28 -5.71 3.68
C ARG A 33 -4.52 -6.91 3.13
N ALA A 34 -4.40 -7.01 1.80
CA ALA A 34 -3.66 -8.10 1.15
C ALA A 34 -2.19 -8.10 1.60
N MET A 35 -1.52 -6.95 1.59
CA MET A 35 -0.14 -6.82 2.09
C MET A 35 0.00 -7.28 3.54
N CYS A 36 -0.91 -6.83 4.42
CA CYS A 36 -0.88 -7.24 5.83
C CYS A 36 -1.13 -8.74 6.00
N HIS A 37 -2.10 -9.32 5.29
CA HIS A 37 -2.37 -10.78 5.36
C HIS A 37 -1.18 -11.61 4.84
N LEU A 38 -0.57 -11.21 3.74
CA LEU A 38 0.63 -11.86 3.21
C LEU A 38 1.79 -11.80 4.22
N ALA A 39 2.00 -10.65 4.87
CA ALA A 39 3.03 -10.51 5.90
C ALA A 39 2.73 -11.34 7.16
N LEU A 40 1.47 -11.46 7.57
CA LEU A 40 1.05 -12.30 8.70
C LEU A 40 1.28 -13.78 8.42
N VAL A 41 0.99 -14.26 7.20
CA VAL A 41 1.28 -15.66 6.81
C VAL A 41 2.78 -15.95 6.87
N VAL A 42 3.61 -15.00 6.44
CA VAL A 42 5.09 -15.12 6.55
C VAL A 42 5.53 -15.14 8.01
N LEU A 43 4.89 -14.36 8.88
CA LEU A 43 5.23 -14.29 10.31
C LEU A 43 4.93 -15.60 11.06
N ASP A 44 3.96 -16.40 10.58
CA ASP A 44 3.63 -17.70 11.17
C ASP A 44 4.70 -18.78 10.93
N ASP A 45 5.65 -18.53 10.01
CA ASP A 45 6.75 -19.45 9.70
C ASP A 45 8.07 -18.95 10.31
N PRO A 46 8.61 -19.60 11.37
CA PRO A 46 9.84 -19.18 12.02
C PRO A 46 11.07 -19.16 11.09
N ASP A 47 11.07 -19.96 10.03
CA ASP A 47 12.17 -20.01 9.07
C ASP A 47 12.17 -18.75 8.16
N GLN A 48 11.08 -18.02 8.10
CA GLN A 48 10.92 -16.79 7.34
C GLN A 48 11.02 -15.50 8.19
N LEU A 49 11.49 -15.61 9.43
CA LEU A 49 11.60 -14.46 10.33
C LEU A 49 12.35 -13.26 9.71
N PRO A 50 13.48 -13.42 8.96
CA PRO A 50 14.14 -12.29 8.31
C PRO A 50 13.24 -11.55 7.31
N LEU A 51 12.41 -12.26 6.57
CA LEU A 51 11.42 -11.66 5.64
C LEU A 51 10.33 -10.92 6.41
N ALA A 52 9.77 -11.53 7.45
CA ALA A 52 8.75 -10.92 8.30
C ALA A 52 9.25 -9.61 8.94
N ASP A 53 10.49 -9.62 9.47
CA ASP A 53 11.14 -8.43 10.04
C ASP A 53 11.32 -7.31 9.01
N PHE A 54 11.64 -7.66 7.76
CA PHE A 54 11.76 -6.68 6.67
C PHE A 54 10.40 -6.09 6.26
N MET A 55 9.35 -6.92 6.16
CA MET A 55 8.04 -6.51 5.67
C MET A 55 7.24 -5.71 6.71
N THR A 56 7.39 -5.98 7.99
CA THR A 56 6.59 -5.36 9.08
C THR A 56 6.61 -3.84 9.05
N PRO A 57 7.75 -3.13 9.02
CA PRO A 57 7.77 -1.67 8.94
C PRO A 57 7.16 -1.14 7.63
N ILE A 58 7.27 -1.88 6.54
CA ILE A 58 6.71 -1.51 5.24
C ILE A 58 5.18 -1.57 5.27
N CYS A 59 4.61 -2.66 5.81
CA CYS A 59 3.17 -2.78 6.01
C CYS A 59 2.62 -1.67 6.90
N LYS A 60 3.31 -1.33 7.99
CA LYS A 60 2.90 -0.25 8.89
C LYS A 60 2.89 1.10 8.17
N ILE A 61 3.93 1.44 7.42
CA ILE A 61 3.98 2.69 6.66
C ILE A 61 2.82 2.74 5.65
N PHE A 62 2.71 1.72 4.81
CA PHE A 62 1.72 1.71 3.74
C PHE A 62 0.29 1.74 4.27
N ALA A 63 -0.07 0.85 5.19
CA ALA A 63 -1.44 0.73 5.69
C ALA A 63 -1.91 2.00 6.41
N THR A 64 -1.03 2.66 7.18
CA THR A 64 -1.38 3.90 7.87
C THR A 64 -1.57 5.07 6.90
N GLU A 65 -0.74 5.17 5.86
CA GLU A 65 -0.88 6.22 4.84
C GLU A 65 -2.07 5.97 3.92
N ALA A 66 -2.32 4.72 3.55
CA ALA A 66 -3.50 4.32 2.81
C ALA A 66 -4.79 4.66 3.57
N GLY A 67 -4.84 4.40 4.88
CA GLY A 67 -5.97 4.77 5.73
C GLY A 67 -6.21 6.27 5.80
N ILE A 68 -5.16 7.08 5.97
CA ILE A 68 -5.25 8.54 5.95
C ILE A 68 -5.76 9.03 4.58
N ARG A 69 -5.20 8.52 3.50
CA ARG A 69 -5.59 8.89 2.14
C ARG A 69 -7.03 8.49 1.82
N ALA A 70 -7.44 7.29 2.18
CA ALA A 70 -8.82 6.84 1.97
C ALA A 70 -9.82 7.70 2.74
N ALA A 71 -9.53 8.08 3.99
CA ALA A 71 -10.38 8.95 4.79
C ALA A 71 -10.45 10.39 4.21
N ASP A 72 -9.32 10.91 3.71
CA ASP A 72 -9.25 12.21 3.02
C ASP A 72 -10.14 12.24 1.76
N LEU A 73 -10.02 11.20 0.94
CA LEU A 73 -10.90 11.02 -0.23
C LEU A 73 -12.38 10.92 0.18
N GLY A 74 -12.69 10.28 1.31
CA GLY A 74 -14.04 10.19 1.84
C GLY A 74 -14.63 11.57 2.18
N ILE A 75 -13.83 12.46 2.76
CA ILE A 75 -14.22 13.87 2.99
C ILE A 75 -14.53 14.54 1.64
N GLN A 76 -13.64 14.36 0.66
CA GLN A 76 -13.79 14.98 -0.65
C GLN A 76 -15.05 14.48 -1.40
N VAL A 77 -15.33 13.17 -1.35
CA VAL A 77 -16.52 12.56 -1.96
C VAL A 77 -17.82 13.15 -1.38
N LEU A 78 -17.86 13.38 -0.06
CA LEU A 78 -19.02 13.97 0.62
C LEU A 78 -19.08 15.50 0.47
N GLY A 79 -18.01 16.14 -0.01
CA GLY A 79 -17.94 17.58 -0.17
C GLY A 79 -18.10 18.31 1.17
N GLY A 80 -18.88 19.40 1.19
CA GLY A 80 -19.09 20.18 2.41
C GLY A 80 -19.65 19.36 3.59
N TYR A 81 -20.43 18.34 3.31
CA TYR A 81 -20.95 17.43 4.36
C TYR A 81 -19.85 16.61 5.00
N GLY A 82 -18.83 16.18 4.25
CA GLY A 82 -17.70 15.45 4.79
C GLY A 82 -16.84 16.25 5.78
N TYR A 83 -16.92 17.59 5.72
CA TYR A 83 -16.23 18.48 6.66
C TYR A 83 -16.95 18.56 8.03
N LEU A 84 -18.25 18.26 8.07
CA LEU A 84 -19.06 18.36 9.28
C LEU A 84 -18.89 17.10 10.16
N GLU A 85 -18.80 17.30 11.47
CA GLU A 85 -18.63 16.20 12.43
C GLU A 85 -19.81 15.20 12.44
N GLU A 86 -21.01 15.66 12.08
CA GLU A 86 -22.23 14.86 12.01
C GLU A 86 -22.15 13.67 11.05
N TYR A 87 -21.20 13.67 10.09
CA TYR A 87 -21.03 12.62 9.08
C TYR A 87 -19.89 11.65 9.39
N ASP A 88 -19.27 11.74 10.55
CA ASP A 88 -18.23 10.85 11.09
C ASP A 88 -16.94 10.70 10.27
N ILE A 89 -16.93 11.03 8.98
CA ILE A 89 -15.75 10.88 8.13
C ILE A 89 -14.61 11.83 8.54
N ALA A 90 -14.92 13.04 9.05
CA ALA A 90 -13.94 13.95 9.60
C ALA A 90 -13.28 13.36 10.87
N GLN A 91 -14.05 12.66 11.71
CA GLN A 91 -13.52 11.91 12.84
C GLN A 91 -12.63 10.75 12.38
N THR A 92 -13.10 9.97 11.41
CA THR A 92 -12.32 8.87 10.81
C THR A 92 -10.96 9.36 10.29
N TRP A 93 -10.91 10.51 9.63
CA TRP A 93 -9.67 11.12 9.15
C TRP A 93 -8.72 11.48 10.30
N ARG A 94 -9.23 12.09 11.39
CA ARG A 94 -8.43 12.41 12.58
C ARG A 94 -7.88 11.15 13.23
N ASP A 95 -8.71 10.11 13.36
CA ASP A 95 -8.32 8.84 13.96
C ASP A 95 -7.31 8.07 13.08
N ALA A 96 -7.45 8.13 11.76
CA ALA A 96 -6.47 7.58 10.85
C ALA A 96 -5.11 8.31 10.97
N ARG A 97 -5.13 9.63 11.20
CA ARG A 97 -3.91 10.46 11.23
C ARG A 97 -2.94 10.08 12.35
N ILE A 98 -3.43 9.65 13.52
CA ILE A 98 -2.55 9.26 14.63
C ILE A 98 -1.77 7.98 14.32
N THR A 99 -2.29 7.10 13.46
CA THR A 99 -1.67 5.82 13.15
C THR A 99 -0.28 5.93 12.53
N SER A 100 0.01 7.02 11.82
CA SER A 100 1.34 7.30 11.26
C SER A 100 2.35 7.88 12.25
N ILE A 101 1.92 8.14 13.50
CA ILE A 101 2.70 8.81 14.54
C ILE A 101 3.05 7.84 15.67
N TYR A 102 2.07 7.10 16.21
CA TYR A 102 2.27 6.21 17.35
C TYR A 102 2.95 4.89 16.96
N GLU A 103 3.42 4.13 17.96
CA GLU A 103 4.14 2.85 17.78
C GLU A 103 5.33 2.95 16.81
N GLY A 104 6.00 4.09 16.86
CA GLY A 104 7.06 4.47 15.93
C GLY A 104 6.51 5.25 14.74
N ALA A 105 6.92 6.52 14.62
CA ALA A 105 6.54 7.34 13.48
C ALA A 105 7.00 6.70 12.16
N ASN A 106 6.24 6.90 11.08
CA ASN A 106 6.55 6.33 9.76
C ASN A 106 7.97 6.67 9.28
N GLY A 107 8.52 7.85 9.65
CA GLY A 107 9.90 8.20 9.37
C GLY A 107 10.93 7.29 10.07
N ILE A 108 10.64 6.85 11.29
CA ILE A 108 11.50 5.90 12.03
C ILE A 108 11.43 4.52 11.37
N HIS A 109 10.24 4.07 10.98
CA HIS A 109 10.10 2.80 10.25
C HIS A 109 10.79 2.83 8.89
N ALA A 110 10.72 3.97 8.17
CA ALA A 110 11.43 4.14 6.91
C ALA A 110 12.95 4.07 7.10
N LEU A 111 13.47 4.74 8.14
CA LEU A 111 14.88 4.65 8.49
C LEU A 111 15.28 3.22 8.87
N THR A 112 14.46 2.53 9.66
CA THR A 112 14.68 1.13 10.03
C THR A 112 14.74 0.23 8.78
N ALA A 113 13.83 0.38 7.84
CA ALA A 113 13.82 -0.39 6.60
C ALA A 113 15.10 -0.17 5.76
N ALA A 114 15.51 1.10 5.59
CA ALA A 114 16.67 1.47 4.78
C ALA A 114 18.02 1.22 5.47
N THR A 115 18.05 0.90 6.76
CA THR A 115 19.28 0.60 7.51
C THR A 115 19.27 -0.84 8.01
N ARG A 116 18.71 -1.06 9.21
CA ARG A 116 18.68 -2.40 9.83
C ARG A 116 17.96 -3.42 8.92
N GLY A 117 16.89 -3.05 8.23
CA GLY A 117 16.16 -3.94 7.31
C GLY A 117 17.05 -4.46 6.19
N LEU A 118 17.91 -3.61 5.62
CA LEU A 118 18.81 -4.00 4.54
C LEU A 118 20.04 -4.79 5.03
N MET A 119 20.42 -4.67 6.31
CA MET A 119 21.69 -5.22 6.84
C MET A 119 21.49 -6.36 7.84
N ALA A 120 20.34 -6.44 8.52
CA ALA A 120 20.07 -7.50 9.47
C ALA A 120 20.18 -8.88 8.80
N HIS A 121 20.63 -9.87 9.55
CA HIS A 121 20.81 -11.24 9.05
C HIS A 121 21.68 -11.32 7.77
N GLY A 122 22.64 -10.40 7.61
CA GLY A 122 23.46 -10.34 6.41
C GLY A 122 22.73 -9.91 5.14
N GLY A 123 21.59 -9.25 5.29
CA GLY A 123 20.74 -8.83 4.17
C GLY A 123 19.68 -9.85 3.74
N ALA A 124 19.59 -10.98 4.45
CA ALA A 124 18.69 -12.09 4.09
C ALA A 124 17.21 -11.66 3.99
N GLY A 125 16.75 -10.72 4.83
CA GLY A 125 15.37 -10.22 4.78
C GLY A 125 15.05 -9.52 3.46
N ALA A 126 15.95 -8.66 2.99
CA ALA A 126 15.79 -7.96 1.71
C ALA A 126 15.90 -8.92 0.50
N ASP A 127 16.77 -9.92 0.58
CA ASP A 127 16.90 -10.94 -0.48
C ASP A 127 15.68 -11.86 -0.52
N ALA A 128 15.18 -12.27 0.64
CA ALA A 128 13.94 -13.03 0.76
C ALA A 128 12.73 -12.22 0.25
N PHE A 129 12.70 -10.91 0.49
CA PHE A 129 11.66 -10.03 -0.03
C PHE A 129 11.64 -10.02 -1.57
N VAL A 130 12.79 -9.91 -2.23
CA VAL A 130 12.86 -10.01 -3.70
C VAL A 130 12.29 -11.34 -4.18
N SER A 131 12.72 -12.43 -3.56
CA SER A 131 12.23 -13.78 -3.90
C SER A 131 10.72 -13.89 -3.71
N PHE A 132 10.20 -13.36 -2.60
CA PHE A 132 8.78 -13.33 -2.29
C PHE A 132 7.97 -12.53 -3.31
N ILE A 133 8.41 -11.31 -3.67
CA ILE A 133 7.77 -10.49 -4.72
C ILE A 133 7.68 -11.25 -6.04
N MET A 134 8.73 -11.96 -6.42
CA MET A 134 8.75 -12.78 -7.63
C MET A 134 7.74 -13.93 -7.58
N THR A 135 7.43 -14.51 -6.41
CA THR A 135 6.35 -15.52 -6.29
C THR A 135 4.96 -14.95 -6.48
N LEU A 136 4.78 -13.64 -6.26
CA LEU A 136 3.48 -12.97 -6.39
C LEU A 136 3.20 -12.46 -7.80
N GLY A 137 4.23 -12.01 -8.53
CA GLY A 137 4.00 -11.29 -9.78
C GLY A 137 5.18 -11.24 -10.76
N ALA A 138 5.97 -12.32 -10.87
CA ALA A 138 7.18 -12.38 -11.72
C ALA A 138 6.96 -11.96 -13.18
N ASP A 139 5.80 -12.27 -13.76
CA ASP A 139 5.51 -12.02 -15.17
C ASP A 139 4.87 -10.66 -15.45
N ALA A 140 4.61 -9.87 -14.39
CA ALA A 140 3.92 -8.59 -14.52
C ALA A 140 4.91 -7.45 -14.78
N ALA A 141 4.80 -6.78 -15.93
CA ALA A 141 5.66 -5.67 -16.30
C ALA A 141 5.73 -4.55 -15.25
N PRO A 142 4.62 -4.12 -14.59
CA PRO A 142 4.67 -3.10 -13.55
C PRO A 142 5.47 -3.52 -12.30
N VAL A 143 5.47 -4.82 -11.96
CA VAL A 143 6.25 -5.36 -10.83
C VAL A 143 7.73 -5.38 -11.21
N ASN A 144 8.07 -5.88 -12.40
CA ASN A 144 9.46 -5.97 -12.86
C ASN A 144 10.15 -4.61 -12.99
N SER A 145 9.44 -3.60 -13.53
CA SER A 145 9.98 -2.24 -13.61
C SER A 145 10.24 -1.65 -12.23
N CYS A 146 9.27 -1.76 -11.31
CA CYS A 146 9.41 -1.27 -9.95
C CYS A 146 10.51 -2.02 -9.17
N LEU A 147 10.68 -3.32 -9.41
CA LEU A 147 11.73 -4.13 -8.80
C LEU A 147 13.13 -3.70 -9.27
N ALA A 148 13.29 -3.36 -10.53
CA ALA A 148 14.57 -2.84 -11.06
C ALA A 148 14.95 -1.52 -10.35
N ASP A 149 14.02 -0.56 -10.28
CA ASP A 149 14.24 0.71 -9.59
C ASP A 149 14.57 0.49 -8.08
N TRP A 150 13.90 -0.49 -7.46
CA TRP A 150 14.15 -0.85 -6.07
C TRP A 150 15.55 -1.44 -5.86
N GLN A 151 16.00 -2.30 -6.76
CA GLN A 151 17.35 -2.90 -6.70
C GLN A 151 18.44 -1.85 -6.86
N ASP A 152 18.26 -0.91 -7.79
CA ASP A 152 19.19 0.20 -8.00
C ASP A 152 19.27 1.10 -6.76
N MET A 153 18.12 1.44 -6.17
CA MET A 153 18.09 2.24 -4.94
C MET A 153 18.72 1.51 -3.77
N ARG A 154 18.43 0.20 -3.59
CA ARG A 154 19.09 -0.64 -2.57
C ARG A 154 20.60 -0.62 -2.73
N ALA A 155 21.11 -0.84 -3.94
CA ALA A 155 22.53 -0.81 -4.22
C ALA A 155 23.15 0.55 -3.87
N GLY A 156 22.50 1.64 -4.22
CA GLY A 156 22.92 2.99 -3.88
C GLY A 156 22.99 3.25 -2.36
N ILE A 157 22.01 2.76 -1.60
CA ILE A 157 22.00 2.87 -0.13
C ILE A 157 23.15 2.06 0.49
N LEU A 158 23.36 0.81 0.06
CA LEU A 158 24.41 -0.05 0.57
C LEU A 158 25.82 0.43 0.24
N ALA A 159 26.00 1.15 -0.84
CA ALA A 159 27.29 1.77 -1.21
C ALA A 159 27.64 3.00 -0.38
N HIS A 160 26.65 3.63 0.30
CA HIS A 160 26.86 4.81 1.12
C HIS A 160 27.14 4.44 2.59
N GLN A 161 28.12 5.13 3.19
CA GLN A 161 28.35 5.04 4.64
C GLN A 161 27.51 6.12 5.35
N GLY A 162 26.71 5.72 6.33
CA GLY A 162 25.94 6.62 7.16
C GLY A 162 24.42 6.47 7.03
N VAL A 163 23.68 7.43 7.60
CA VAL A 163 22.22 7.42 7.58
C VAL A 163 21.73 7.79 6.18
N PRO A 164 20.93 6.96 5.50
CA PRO A 164 20.46 7.25 4.16
C PRO A 164 19.52 8.47 4.16
N ALA A 165 19.86 9.51 3.43
CA ALA A 165 18.99 10.68 3.26
C ALA A 165 17.69 10.35 2.52
N ASN A 166 17.68 9.27 1.74
CA ASN A 166 16.57 8.80 0.92
C ASN A 166 15.78 7.63 1.56
N ALA A 167 15.95 7.39 2.88
CA ALA A 167 15.27 6.30 3.58
C ALA A 167 13.74 6.28 3.36
N ARG A 168 13.11 7.45 3.37
CA ARG A 168 11.67 7.57 3.12
C ARG A 168 11.30 7.16 1.70
N LEU A 169 12.08 7.59 0.73
CA LEU A 169 11.86 7.24 -0.68
C LEU A 169 12.03 5.73 -0.90
N PHE A 170 13.05 5.12 -0.28
CA PHE A 170 13.24 3.67 -0.32
C PHE A 170 12.05 2.91 0.29
N ALA A 171 11.56 3.34 1.45
CA ALA A 171 10.42 2.69 2.10
C ALA A 171 9.15 2.82 1.25
N ASN A 172 8.91 3.97 0.64
CA ASN A 172 7.76 4.19 -0.25
C ASN A 172 7.86 3.31 -1.50
N LEU A 173 9.04 3.21 -2.11
CA LEU A 173 9.27 2.35 -3.26
C LEU A 173 9.10 0.87 -2.91
N THR A 174 9.56 0.46 -1.72
CA THR A 174 9.36 -0.91 -1.21
C THR A 174 7.87 -1.21 -1.01
N ALA A 175 7.13 -0.26 -0.47
CA ALA A 175 5.68 -0.39 -0.26
C ALA A 175 4.92 -0.45 -1.60
N ASP A 176 5.27 0.40 -2.58
CA ASP A 176 4.68 0.38 -3.92
C ASP A 176 4.95 -0.94 -4.65
N LEU A 177 6.17 -1.44 -4.58
CA LEU A 177 6.55 -2.74 -5.14
C LEU A 177 5.70 -3.87 -4.53
N PHE A 178 5.57 -3.90 -3.20
CA PHE A 178 4.78 -4.91 -2.52
C PHE A 178 3.29 -4.79 -2.85
N PHE A 179 2.75 -3.58 -2.87
CA PHE A 179 1.38 -3.31 -3.25
C PHE A 179 1.06 -3.81 -4.67
N ARG A 180 1.90 -3.49 -5.66
CA ARG A 180 1.75 -3.95 -7.05
C ARG A 180 1.77 -5.47 -7.14
N ALA A 181 2.72 -6.12 -6.47
CA ALA A 181 2.81 -7.58 -6.46
C ALA A 181 1.58 -8.23 -5.80
N ALA A 182 1.08 -7.65 -4.70
CA ALA A 182 -0.13 -8.11 -4.04
C ALA A 182 -1.35 -8.00 -4.97
N TRP A 183 -1.48 -6.90 -5.73
CA TRP A 183 -2.55 -6.73 -6.71
C TRP A 183 -2.48 -7.74 -7.86
N VAL A 184 -1.29 -8.00 -8.40
CA VAL A 184 -1.10 -9.05 -9.41
C VAL A 184 -1.55 -10.41 -8.86
N ARG A 185 -1.20 -10.70 -7.60
CA ARG A 185 -1.63 -11.94 -6.95
C ARG A 185 -3.14 -12.00 -6.76
N ILE A 186 -3.78 -10.93 -6.31
CA ILE A 186 -5.24 -10.84 -6.19
C ILE A 186 -5.88 -11.12 -7.54
N GLY A 187 -5.47 -10.42 -8.60
CA GLY A 187 -6.00 -10.63 -9.95
C GLY A 187 -5.86 -12.07 -10.42
N SER A 188 -4.72 -12.72 -10.15
CA SER A 188 -4.48 -14.10 -10.55
C SER A 188 -5.37 -15.12 -9.84
N VAL A 189 -5.75 -14.88 -8.58
CA VAL A 189 -6.61 -15.79 -7.80
C VAL A 189 -8.09 -15.46 -7.95
N ALA A 190 -8.45 -14.27 -8.43
CA ALA A 190 -9.82 -13.86 -8.70
C ALA A 190 -10.39 -14.53 -9.98
N VAL A 191 -9.52 -14.93 -10.91
CA VAL A 191 -9.92 -15.56 -12.18
C VAL A 191 -10.80 -16.78 -11.91
N GLY A 192 -11.98 -16.82 -12.56
CA GLY A 192 -12.96 -17.87 -12.41
C GLY A 192 -13.79 -17.81 -11.11
N THR A 193 -13.67 -16.75 -10.32
CA THR A 193 -14.48 -16.51 -9.13
C THR A 193 -15.55 -15.43 -9.40
N GLU A 194 -16.51 -15.28 -8.48
CA GLU A 194 -17.51 -14.21 -8.53
C GLU A 194 -16.92 -12.78 -8.44
N PHE A 195 -15.64 -12.67 -8.05
CA PHE A 195 -14.93 -11.39 -7.89
C PHE A 195 -14.12 -10.99 -9.13
N GLU A 196 -14.06 -11.82 -10.19
CA GLU A 196 -13.20 -11.55 -11.35
C GLU A 196 -13.52 -10.21 -12.01
N GLU A 197 -14.81 -9.93 -12.27
CA GLU A 197 -15.24 -8.68 -12.91
C GLU A 197 -14.92 -7.44 -12.04
N GLU A 198 -15.04 -7.58 -10.72
CA GLU A 198 -14.78 -6.50 -9.78
C GLU A 198 -13.29 -6.10 -9.78
N PHE A 199 -12.38 -7.07 -9.87
CA PHE A 199 -10.94 -6.81 -9.88
C PHE A 199 -10.37 -6.41 -11.23
N GLN A 200 -11.07 -6.69 -12.34
CA GLN A 200 -10.67 -6.21 -13.67
C GLN A 200 -10.98 -4.71 -13.88
N GLN A 201 -11.83 -4.12 -13.04
CA GLN A 201 -12.23 -2.71 -13.12
C GLN A 201 -11.41 -1.78 -12.22
N LEU A 202 -10.57 -2.33 -11.33
CA LEU A 202 -9.70 -1.61 -10.40
C LEU A 202 -8.25 -1.56 -10.92
#